data_8336e1ba67fb44c5583d8ca6ef780a57
#
_entry.id   8336e1ba67fb44c5583d8ca6ef780a57
#
_cell.length_a   1.000
_cell.length_b   1.000
_cell.length_c   1.000
_cell.angle_alpha   90.00
_cell.angle_beta   90.00
_cell.angle_gamma   90.00
#
_symmetry.space_group_name_H-M   'P 1'
#
loop_
_entity.id
_entity.type
_entity.pdbx_description
1 polymer ?
#
loop_
_entity_poly.entity_id
_entity_poly.type
_entity_poly.pdbx_seq_one_letter_code
_entity_poly.pdbx_strand_id
1 'polypeptide(L)'
;MPFVKGNLASGEEPVYNKKKRPGLPGGKEMCMNREQFFTARRLPHGVTEITDLSGVHCFLVEGQEKALLVDTMTGLRGLRDFVAGLTDLPVEVVLTHGHMDHAGGVYEFGRCRMHPADRDQVQGETLPARLGYVQGQLQLAGAGEFPEEGDFVPDGPVEILPLQAGDRLDLGGRWLEVIEVPGHTRGSLCFLDSLEGDFFAGDACNNNTLLVMDHSATIVEYLAALEKLRERLPEIGHFYLFHGPTPVDKSCVEDNIQCCREILQGTDDRVPVEFLGRTGYLAKERVPGSIHRKDGKFGNIMYTPEKVR
;
A
#
# COMPACT_ATOMS: atom_id res chain seq x y z
N MET A 1 -0.90 -8.75 -15.18
CA MET A 1 -1.99 -9.75 -15.18
C MET A 1 -3.29 -8.96 -15.18
N PRO A 2 -4.31 -9.29 -15.98
CA PRO A 2 -5.51 -8.48 -16.04
C PRO A 2 -6.29 -8.58 -14.73
N PHE A 3 -6.63 -7.42 -14.17
CA PHE A 3 -7.63 -7.32 -13.10
C PHE A 3 -8.97 -7.82 -13.64
N VAL A 4 -9.50 -8.87 -13.04
CA VAL A 4 -10.87 -9.32 -13.31
C VAL A 4 -11.82 -8.28 -12.71
N LYS A 5 -12.77 -7.78 -13.51
CA LYS A 5 -13.89 -6.96 -13.04
C LYS A 5 -14.65 -7.75 -11.96
N GLY A 6 -14.33 -7.50 -10.70
CA GLY A 6 -15.14 -7.97 -9.58
C GLY A 6 -16.45 -7.20 -9.57
N ASN A 7 -17.57 -7.90 -9.61
CA ASN A 7 -18.90 -7.34 -9.42
C ASN A 7 -18.95 -6.59 -8.07
N LEU A 8 -19.16 -5.28 -8.13
CA LEU A 8 -19.53 -4.45 -6.99
C LEU A 8 -20.90 -4.92 -6.47
N ALA A 9 -20.89 -5.70 -5.40
CA ALA A 9 -22.07 -5.99 -4.60
C ALA A 9 -21.96 -5.22 -3.30
N SER A 10 -22.73 -4.17 -3.18
CA SER A 10 -23.32 -3.47 -2.04
C SER A 10 -23.15 -1.94 -2.16
N GLY A 11 -24.29 -1.29 -2.31
CA GLY A 11 -24.52 0.08 -2.65
C GLY A 11 -24.10 1.09 -1.58
N GLU A 12 -22.88 1.62 -1.73
CA GLU A 12 -22.54 2.92 -1.20
C GLU A 12 -22.01 3.75 -2.37
N GLU A 13 -22.67 4.89 -2.65
CA GLU A 13 -22.26 5.82 -3.69
C GLU A 13 -20.93 6.51 -3.29
N PRO A 14 -20.01 6.76 -4.24
CA PRO A 14 -18.77 7.50 -3.96
C PRO A 14 -19.11 8.93 -3.51
N VAL A 15 -18.46 9.37 -2.44
CA VAL A 15 -18.63 10.72 -1.88
C VAL A 15 -17.94 11.75 -2.76
N TYR A 16 -18.70 12.49 -3.54
CA TYR A 16 -18.20 13.58 -4.37
C TYR A 16 -18.19 14.91 -3.60
N ASN A 17 -17.07 15.63 -3.62
CA ASN A 17 -16.92 16.92 -2.94
C ASN A 17 -17.47 18.07 -3.80
N LYS A 18 -18.50 18.80 -3.32
CA LYS A 18 -19.23 19.88 -4.03
C LYS A 18 -18.68 21.29 -3.78
N LYS A 19 -17.42 21.50 -3.45
CA LYS A 19 -16.88 22.88 -3.32
C LYS A 19 -16.20 23.30 -4.64
N LYS A 20 -16.90 24.08 -5.49
CA LYS A 20 -16.35 24.75 -6.67
C LYS A 20 -15.30 25.80 -6.24
N ARG A 21 -14.08 25.71 -6.77
CA ARG A 21 -13.07 26.79 -6.76
C ARG A 21 -13.02 27.51 -8.11
N PRO A 22 -12.66 28.82 -8.14
CA PRO A 22 -12.59 29.59 -9.37
C PRO A 22 -11.38 29.19 -10.21
N GLY A 23 -11.59 29.09 -11.55
CA GLY A 23 -10.61 28.68 -12.52
C GLY A 23 -9.49 29.69 -12.74
N LEU A 24 -8.28 29.20 -13.02
CA LEU A 24 -7.14 29.97 -13.54
C LEU A 24 -7.17 29.98 -15.06
N PRO A 25 -6.75 31.09 -15.71
CA PRO A 25 -6.86 31.22 -17.15
C PRO A 25 -5.64 30.69 -17.92
N GLY A 26 -5.90 29.95 -18.98
CA GLY A 26 -5.16 29.98 -20.23
C GLY A 26 -3.97 29.03 -20.38
N GLY A 27 -4.21 27.89 -21.03
CA GLY A 27 -3.22 27.03 -21.68
C GLY A 27 -3.91 25.74 -22.10
N LYS A 28 -4.11 25.53 -23.40
CA LYS A 28 -4.64 24.25 -23.92
C LYS A 28 -3.53 23.18 -23.89
N GLU A 29 -3.31 22.59 -22.76
CA GLU A 29 -2.83 21.23 -22.63
C GLU A 29 -4.04 20.39 -22.20
N MET A 30 -4.35 19.33 -22.94
CA MET A 30 -5.36 18.35 -22.54
C MET A 30 -4.77 17.52 -21.38
N CYS A 31 -4.63 18.16 -20.21
CA CYS A 31 -4.36 17.41 -18.97
C CYS A 31 -5.63 16.69 -18.57
N MET A 32 -5.50 15.43 -18.16
CA MET A 32 -6.57 14.71 -17.49
C MET A 32 -7.15 15.58 -16.37
N ASN A 33 -8.47 15.57 -16.20
CA ASN A 33 -9.08 16.36 -15.15
C ASN A 33 -8.59 15.83 -13.78
N ARG A 34 -7.86 16.64 -13.03
CA ARG A 34 -7.24 16.27 -11.73
C ARG A 34 -8.26 15.78 -10.68
N GLU A 35 -9.54 16.08 -10.86
CA GLU A 35 -10.63 15.52 -10.06
C GLU A 35 -10.84 14.01 -10.30
N GLN A 36 -10.14 13.42 -11.29
CA GLN A 36 -10.26 12.01 -11.67
C GLN A 36 -9.13 11.13 -11.15
N PHE A 37 -8.07 11.70 -10.56
CA PHE A 37 -6.93 10.89 -10.08
C PHE A 37 -7.24 10.09 -8.83
N PHE A 38 -8.16 10.54 -7.99
CA PHE A 38 -8.45 9.93 -6.70
C PHE A 38 -9.94 9.71 -6.54
N THR A 39 -10.27 8.58 -5.93
CA THR A 39 -11.61 8.27 -5.41
C THR A 39 -11.50 8.03 -3.91
N ALA A 40 -12.57 8.28 -3.16
CA ALA A 40 -12.61 8.03 -1.72
C ALA A 40 -13.84 7.24 -1.34
N ARG A 41 -13.67 6.28 -0.43
CA ARG A 41 -14.73 5.49 0.18
C ARG A 41 -14.64 5.64 1.71
N ARG A 42 -15.70 6.17 2.31
CA ARG A 42 -15.81 6.20 3.78
C ARG A 42 -16.01 4.78 4.30
N LEU A 43 -15.19 4.39 5.23
CA LEU A 43 -15.28 3.15 5.98
C LEU A 43 -15.81 3.46 7.39
N PRO A 44 -16.21 2.44 8.16
CA PRO A 44 -16.55 2.63 9.57
C PRO A 44 -15.41 3.29 10.37
N HIS A 45 -15.71 3.76 11.56
CA HIS A 45 -14.75 4.20 12.60
C HIS A 45 -13.83 5.37 12.19
N GLY A 46 -14.32 6.30 11.33
CA GLY A 46 -13.53 7.47 10.93
C GLY A 46 -12.34 7.12 10.04
N VAL A 47 -12.42 6.03 9.30
CA VAL A 47 -11.45 5.65 8.28
C VAL A 47 -11.98 6.02 6.91
N THR A 48 -11.12 6.54 6.03
CA THR A 48 -11.44 6.77 4.61
C THR A 48 -10.36 6.11 3.77
N GLU A 49 -10.76 5.18 2.93
CA GLU A 49 -9.93 4.62 1.88
C GLU A 49 -9.89 5.61 0.71
N ILE A 50 -8.69 5.89 0.23
CA ILE A 50 -8.45 6.71 -0.96
C ILE A 50 -7.73 5.82 -1.97
N THR A 51 -8.18 5.82 -3.21
CA THR A 51 -7.61 5.00 -4.29
C THR A 51 -7.20 5.89 -5.44
N ASP A 52 -6.00 5.70 -5.96
CA ASP A 52 -5.53 6.39 -7.16
C ASP A 52 -5.85 5.62 -8.45
N LEU A 53 -5.49 6.20 -9.61
CA LEU A 53 -5.74 5.60 -10.93
C LEU A 53 -5.08 4.23 -11.13
N SER A 54 -3.98 3.95 -10.46
CA SER A 54 -3.27 2.67 -10.55
C SER A 54 -3.93 1.56 -9.74
N GLY A 55 -4.92 1.91 -8.90
CA GLY A 55 -5.59 0.99 -7.99
C GLY A 55 -4.84 0.78 -6.67
N VAL A 56 -3.88 1.65 -6.36
CA VAL A 56 -3.20 1.68 -5.05
C VAL A 56 -4.05 2.46 -4.07
N HIS A 57 -4.09 1.99 -2.81
CA HIS A 57 -4.84 2.62 -1.73
C HIS A 57 -3.91 3.35 -0.76
N CYS A 58 -4.43 4.40 -0.14
CA CYS A 58 -3.94 4.94 1.12
C CYS A 58 -5.14 5.16 2.05
N PHE A 59 -4.89 5.33 3.34
CA PHE A 59 -5.95 5.43 4.33
C PHE A 59 -5.83 6.69 5.16
N LEU A 60 -6.90 7.50 5.21
CA LEU A 60 -7.03 8.62 6.13
C LEU A 60 -7.75 8.14 7.39
N VAL A 61 -7.09 8.21 8.54
CA VAL A 61 -7.60 7.77 9.83
C VAL A 61 -7.80 8.99 10.72
N GLU A 62 -9.05 9.32 11.06
CA GLU A 62 -9.40 10.50 11.81
C GLU A 62 -9.56 10.18 13.31
N GLY A 63 -8.88 10.96 14.17
CA GLY A 63 -9.15 11.03 15.61
C GLY A 63 -10.00 12.23 15.96
N GLN A 64 -9.93 12.70 17.22
CA GLN A 64 -10.63 13.90 17.66
C GLN A 64 -9.80 15.18 17.46
N GLU A 65 -8.46 15.09 17.44
CA GLU A 65 -7.55 16.25 17.39
C GLU A 65 -6.79 16.34 16.07
N LYS A 66 -6.47 15.21 15.46
CA LYS A 66 -5.75 15.13 14.18
C LYS A 66 -6.08 13.84 13.44
N ALA A 67 -5.65 13.79 12.17
CA ALA A 67 -5.76 12.62 11.33
C ALA A 67 -4.36 12.14 10.88
N LEU A 68 -4.24 10.84 10.61
CA LEU A 68 -3.10 10.26 9.93
C LEU A 68 -3.48 9.88 8.50
N LEU A 69 -2.61 10.22 7.55
CA LEU A 69 -2.62 9.64 6.23
C LEU A 69 -1.58 8.51 6.21
N VAL A 70 -2.05 7.28 6.07
CA VAL A 70 -1.19 6.09 5.96
C VAL A 70 -0.91 5.86 4.49
N ASP A 71 0.33 6.09 4.08
CA ASP A 71 0.86 6.15 2.72
C ASP A 71 0.33 7.32 1.87
N THR A 72 0.98 7.52 0.72
CA THR A 72 0.74 8.63 -0.19
C THR A 72 0.63 8.20 -1.65
N MET A 73 0.51 6.90 -1.89
CA MET A 73 0.36 6.28 -3.22
C MET A 73 1.47 6.68 -4.21
N THR A 74 1.17 6.67 -5.51
CA THR A 74 2.15 6.78 -6.61
C THR A 74 2.66 8.20 -6.87
N GLY A 75 2.09 9.21 -6.21
CA GLY A 75 2.50 10.61 -6.37
C GLY A 75 1.85 11.33 -7.54
N LEU A 76 0.68 10.89 -7.99
CA LEU A 76 -0.19 11.73 -8.80
C LEU A 76 -0.52 13.02 -8.03
N ARG A 77 -0.54 14.17 -8.73
CA ARG A 77 -0.70 15.49 -8.11
C ARG A 77 -2.08 15.68 -7.50
N GLY A 78 -2.10 16.42 -6.39
CA GLY A 78 -3.32 16.90 -5.76
C GLY A 78 -3.82 16.04 -4.64
N LEU A 79 -3.07 15.00 -4.20
CA LEU A 79 -3.44 14.18 -3.05
C LEU A 79 -3.63 15.01 -1.79
N ARG A 80 -2.73 15.97 -1.52
CA ARG A 80 -2.83 16.86 -0.36
C ARG A 80 -4.11 17.68 -0.37
N ASP A 81 -4.47 18.26 -1.51
CA ASP A 81 -5.71 19.04 -1.65
C ASP A 81 -6.95 18.15 -1.57
N PHE A 82 -6.87 16.93 -2.12
CA PHE A 82 -7.93 15.94 -2.04
C PHE A 82 -8.19 15.54 -0.57
N VAL A 83 -7.15 15.22 0.18
CA VAL A 83 -7.22 14.90 1.61
C VAL A 83 -7.76 16.08 2.43
N ALA A 84 -7.31 17.31 2.15
CA ALA A 84 -7.83 18.53 2.77
C ALA A 84 -9.32 18.79 2.47
N GLY A 85 -9.86 18.18 1.44
CA GLY A 85 -11.30 18.17 1.14
C GLY A 85 -12.09 17.13 1.93
N LEU A 86 -11.43 16.14 2.52
CA LEU A 86 -12.06 15.04 3.26
C LEU A 86 -12.13 15.29 4.78
N THR A 87 -11.19 16.06 5.33
CA THR A 87 -11.10 16.37 6.76
C THR A 87 -10.69 17.82 7.00
N ASP A 88 -11.18 18.41 8.10
CA ASP A 88 -10.73 19.72 8.60
C ASP A 88 -9.61 19.58 9.67
N LEU A 89 -9.25 18.34 10.06
CA LEU A 89 -8.23 18.06 11.06
C LEU A 89 -6.81 18.27 10.49
N PRO A 90 -5.82 18.63 11.33
CA PRO A 90 -4.42 18.57 10.96
C PRO A 90 -4.02 17.14 10.54
N VAL A 91 -3.38 16.99 9.37
CA VAL A 91 -2.98 15.69 8.83
C VAL A 91 -1.48 15.48 9.00
N GLU A 92 -1.09 14.39 9.65
CA GLU A 92 0.28 13.86 9.66
C GLU A 92 0.38 12.69 8.67
N VAL A 93 1.52 12.53 8.00
CA VAL A 93 1.79 11.43 7.06
C VAL A 93 2.67 10.39 7.73
N VAL A 94 2.27 9.12 7.62
CA VAL A 94 3.08 7.96 7.97
C VAL A 94 3.18 7.03 6.78
N LEU A 95 4.33 6.39 6.59
CA LEU A 95 4.55 5.45 5.50
C LEU A 95 4.73 4.05 6.05
N THR A 96 4.07 3.08 5.40
CA THR A 96 4.27 1.66 5.68
C THR A 96 5.66 1.21 5.26
N HIS A 97 6.15 1.70 4.12
CA HIS A 97 7.48 1.44 3.59
C HIS A 97 7.86 2.46 2.50
N GLY A 98 9.06 2.33 1.93
CA GLY A 98 9.64 3.35 1.05
C GLY A 98 9.38 3.22 -0.43
N HIS A 99 8.61 2.25 -0.92
CA HIS A 99 8.37 2.08 -2.36
C HIS A 99 7.52 3.21 -2.95
N MET A 100 7.73 3.46 -4.24
CA MET A 100 7.16 4.58 -4.98
C MET A 100 5.63 4.61 -5.03
N ASP A 101 4.99 3.46 -4.96
CA ASP A 101 3.53 3.34 -4.96
C ASP A 101 2.91 3.49 -3.56
N HIS A 102 3.73 3.68 -2.53
CA HIS A 102 3.34 4.02 -1.17
C HIS A 102 3.84 5.40 -0.74
N ALA A 103 5.04 5.77 -1.17
CA ALA A 103 5.72 7.01 -0.78
C ALA A 103 5.71 8.10 -1.86
N GLY A 104 5.22 7.83 -3.08
CA GLY A 104 5.37 8.72 -4.24
C GLY A 104 4.75 10.09 -4.08
N GLY A 105 3.68 10.24 -3.30
CA GLY A 105 3.02 11.53 -3.04
C GLY A 105 3.57 12.31 -1.85
N VAL A 106 4.53 11.77 -1.11
CA VAL A 106 5.06 12.37 0.13
C VAL A 106 5.63 13.78 -0.09
N TYR A 107 6.09 14.07 -1.29
CA TYR A 107 6.66 15.37 -1.66
C TYR A 107 5.64 16.53 -1.60
N GLU A 108 4.33 16.26 -1.71
CA GLU A 108 3.29 17.28 -1.49
C GLU A 108 3.17 17.68 -0.02
N PHE A 109 3.55 16.78 0.90
CA PHE A 109 3.44 16.98 2.35
C PHE A 109 4.74 17.53 2.96
N GLY A 110 5.89 17.26 2.34
CA GLY A 110 7.22 17.75 2.77
C GLY A 110 7.75 17.10 4.05
N ARG A 111 6.96 16.31 4.74
CA ARG A 111 7.31 15.59 5.97
C ARG A 111 6.53 14.30 6.09
N CYS A 112 7.19 13.23 6.58
CA CYS A 112 6.54 11.97 6.95
C CYS A 112 7.26 11.31 8.13
N ARG A 113 6.63 10.24 8.65
CA ARG A 113 7.27 9.31 9.59
C ARG A 113 7.34 7.93 8.95
N MET A 114 8.45 7.23 9.11
CA MET A 114 8.63 5.87 8.62
C MET A 114 9.79 5.17 9.32
N HIS A 115 9.95 3.88 9.05
CA HIS A 115 11.11 3.13 9.55
C HIS A 115 12.40 3.62 8.89
N PRO A 116 13.50 3.85 9.65
CA PRO A 116 14.75 4.36 9.10
C PRO A 116 15.41 3.49 8.03
N ALA A 117 15.17 2.17 8.05
CA ALA A 117 15.75 1.22 7.10
C ALA A 117 15.28 1.44 5.64
N ASP A 118 14.14 2.11 5.45
CA ASP A 118 13.57 2.35 4.13
C ASP A 118 13.74 3.79 3.63
N ARG A 119 14.46 4.64 4.38
CA ARG A 119 14.68 6.06 4.02
C ARG A 119 15.28 6.24 2.62
N ASP A 120 16.27 5.43 2.28
CA ASP A 120 17.00 5.57 1.02
C ASP A 120 16.11 5.18 -0.18
N GLN A 121 15.08 4.36 0.02
CA GLN A 121 14.14 3.97 -1.02
C GLN A 121 13.28 5.17 -1.43
N VAL A 122 12.73 5.92 -0.48
CA VAL A 122 11.95 7.14 -0.77
C VAL A 122 12.75 8.13 -1.60
N GLN A 123 14.05 8.26 -1.34
CA GLN A 123 14.94 9.18 -2.08
C GLN A 123 15.44 8.60 -3.41
N GLY A 124 15.41 7.28 -3.56
CA GLY A 124 15.89 6.57 -4.75
C GLY A 124 14.84 6.38 -5.85
N GLU A 125 13.56 6.46 -5.51
CA GLU A 125 12.47 6.25 -6.45
C GLU A 125 12.14 7.53 -7.21
N THR A 126 12.45 7.54 -8.50
CA THR A 126 12.36 8.72 -9.35
C THR A 126 10.99 8.91 -10.00
N LEU A 127 10.66 10.13 -10.41
CA LEU A 127 9.43 10.43 -11.15
C LEU A 127 9.26 9.55 -12.41
N PRO A 128 10.28 9.30 -13.26
CA PRO A 128 10.12 8.35 -14.38
C PRO A 128 9.73 6.93 -13.95
N ALA A 129 10.21 6.44 -12.81
CA ALA A 129 9.83 5.13 -12.30
C ALA A 129 8.35 5.11 -11.88
N ARG A 130 7.88 6.14 -11.16
CA ARG A 130 6.47 6.28 -10.76
C ARG A 130 5.54 6.38 -11.96
N LEU A 131 5.90 7.19 -12.96
CA LEU A 131 5.18 7.31 -14.22
C LEU A 131 5.06 5.95 -14.94
N GLY A 132 6.20 5.26 -15.10
CA GLY A 132 6.23 3.93 -15.73
C GLY A 132 5.38 2.90 -15.00
N TYR A 133 5.39 2.92 -13.66
CA TYR A 133 4.54 2.05 -12.84
C TYR A 133 3.05 2.30 -13.12
N VAL A 134 2.58 3.55 -13.00
CA VAL A 134 1.16 3.89 -13.21
C VAL A 134 0.71 3.56 -14.63
N GLN A 135 1.51 3.93 -15.64
CA GLN A 135 1.20 3.60 -17.04
C GLN A 135 1.12 2.08 -17.27
N GLY A 136 2.03 1.31 -16.66
CA GLY A 136 2.01 -0.15 -16.71
C GLY A 136 0.74 -0.75 -16.09
N GLN A 137 0.32 -0.27 -14.92
CA GLN A 137 -0.92 -0.73 -14.27
C GLN A 137 -2.16 -0.39 -15.11
N LEU A 138 -2.24 0.83 -15.63
CA LEU A 138 -3.33 1.26 -16.49
C LEU A 138 -3.40 0.48 -17.80
N GLN A 139 -2.25 0.18 -18.41
CA GLN A 139 -2.18 -0.67 -19.61
C GLN A 139 -2.70 -2.08 -19.35
N LEU A 140 -2.32 -2.68 -18.22
CA LEU A 140 -2.83 -3.99 -17.78
C LEU A 140 -4.34 -3.95 -17.53
N ALA A 141 -4.87 -2.84 -17.03
CA ALA A 141 -6.30 -2.62 -16.83
C ALA A 141 -7.07 -2.32 -18.13
N GLY A 142 -6.36 -2.12 -19.26
CA GLY A 142 -6.98 -1.80 -20.56
C GLY A 142 -7.47 -0.35 -20.66
N ALA A 143 -6.87 0.58 -19.91
CA ALA A 143 -7.18 2.01 -19.98
C ALA A 143 -6.79 2.59 -21.35
N GLY A 144 -7.57 3.58 -21.82
CA GLY A 144 -7.31 4.29 -23.08
C GLY A 144 -6.55 5.60 -22.91
N GLU A 145 -6.43 6.11 -21.67
CA GLU A 145 -5.75 7.36 -21.36
C GLU A 145 -4.70 7.10 -20.26
N PHE A 146 -3.58 7.81 -20.33
CA PHE A 146 -2.45 7.65 -19.42
C PHE A 146 -2.01 9.01 -18.89
N PRO A 147 -1.61 9.11 -17.61
CA PRO A 147 -1.02 10.33 -17.09
C PRO A 147 0.34 10.59 -17.73
N GLU A 148 0.70 11.88 -17.76
CA GLU A 148 1.98 12.38 -18.24
C GLU A 148 2.85 12.82 -17.06
N GLU A 149 4.11 13.16 -17.31
CA GLU A 149 5.06 13.62 -16.28
C GLU A 149 4.51 14.80 -15.47
N GLY A 150 3.83 15.75 -16.14
CA GLY A 150 3.19 16.90 -15.54
C GLY A 150 2.09 16.60 -14.51
N ASP A 151 1.54 15.39 -14.53
CA ASP A 151 0.50 14.93 -13.62
C ASP A 151 1.07 14.40 -12.29
N PHE A 152 2.39 14.27 -12.19
CA PHE A 152 3.06 13.79 -10.98
C PHE A 152 3.70 14.93 -10.17
N VAL A 153 3.81 14.72 -8.88
CA VAL A 153 4.58 15.57 -7.98
C VAL A 153 6.08 15.41 -8.33
N PRO A 154 6.83 16.49 -8.56
CA PRO A 154 8.26 16.38 -8.76
C PRO A 154 8.95 15.88 -7.49
N ASP A 155 10.04 15.14 -7.67
CA ASP A 155 10.92 14.75 -6.58
C ASP A 155 11.45 15.98 -5.86
N GLY A 156 11.59 15.92 -4.56
CA GLY A 156 12.00 17.05 -3.74
C GLY A 156 12.47 16.65 -2.34
N PRO A 157 12.85 17.61 -1.50
CA PRO A 157 13.24 17.32 -0.14
C PRO A 157 12.04 16.92 0.71
N VAL A 158 12.23 15.87 1.53
CA VAL A 158 11.27 15.39 2.52
C VAL A 158 11.96 15.22 3.86
N GLU A 159 11.37 15.77 4.91
CA GLU A 159 11.80 15.52 6.27
C GLU A 159 11.25 14.17 6.73
N ILE A 160 12.13 13.20 6.95
CA ILE A 160 11.76 11.85 7.40
C ILE A 160 12.08 11.71 8.88
N LEU A 161 11.04 11.56 9.69
CA LEU A 161 11.12 11.30 11.11
C LEU A 161 11.04 9.78 11.36
N PRO A 162 11.86 9.24 12.29
CA PRO A 162 11.87 7.81 12.54
C PRO A 162 10.59 7.32 13.22
N LEU A 163 10.17 6.10 12.86
CA LEU A 163 9.22 5.25 13.58
C LEU A 163 9.86 3.89 13.85
N GLN A 164 9.45 3.27 14.95
CA GLN A 164 9.87 1.93 15.36
C GLN A 164 8.71 1.17 16.01
N ALA A 165 8.87 -0.14 16.12
CA ALA A 165 7.88 -0.99 16.78
C ALA A 165 7.53 -0.49 18.20
N GLY A 166 6.24 -0.48 18.50
CA GLY A 166 5.69 -0.06 19.80
C GLY A 166 5.46 1.44 19.93
N ASP A 167 5.88 2.28 18.96
CA ASP A 167 5.50 3.68 18.94
C ASP A 167 3.98 3.80 18.82
N ARG A 168 3.42 4.84 19.46
CA ARG A 168 2.00 5.15 19.40
C ARG A 168 1.77 6.54 18.85
N LEU A 169 0.96 6.62 17.82
CA LEU A 169 0.59 7.83 17.14
C LEU A 169 -0.80 8.26 17.67
N ASP A 170 -0.81 9.12 18.67
CA ASP A 170 -2.04 9.62 19.31
C ASP A 170 -2.76 10.61 18.38
N LEU A 171 -4.06 10.39 18.16
CA LEU A 171 -4.93 11.21 17.32
C LEU A 171 -6.00 11.99 18.11
N GLY A 172 -5.97 11.87 19.45
CA GLY A 172 -7.05 12.31 20.29
C GLY A 172 -8.21 11.31 20.32
N GLY A 173 -8.36 10.61 21.45
CA GLY A 173 -9.39 9.58 21.64
C GLY A 173 -9.10 8.23 20.96
N ARG A 174 -8.09 8.12 20.12
CA ARG A 174 -7.56 6.90 19.53
C ARG A 174 -6.07 7.06 19.20
N TRP A 175 -5.36 5.96 19.06
CA TRP A 175 -3.97 5.93 18.58
C TRP A 175 -3.75 4.77 17.62
N LEU A 176 -2.75 4.90 16.77
CA LEU A 176 -2.24 3.78 15.98
C LEU A 176 -0.92 3.30 16.58
N GLU A 177 -0.83 2.00 16.88
CA GLU A 177 0.39 1.33 17.31
C GLU A 177 1.19 0.88 16.09
N VAL A 178 2.49 1.14 16.11
CA VAL A 178 3.42 0.73 15.06
C VAL A 178 3.86 -0.71 15.30
N ILE A 179 3.66 -1.57 14.31
CA ILE A 179 4.07 -2.98 14.31
C ILE A 179 5.06 -3.20 13.17
N GLU A 180 6.27 -3.64 13.47
CA GLU A 180 7.25 -4.00 12.43
C GLU A 180 6.98 -5.41 11.90
N VAL A 181 6.89 -5.51 10.57
CA VAL A 181 6.76 -6.78 9.85
C VAL A 181 7.78 -6.80 8.71
N PRO A 182 9.09 -6.88 9.02
CA PRO A 182 10.13 -6.95 7.99
C PRO A 182 9.93 -8.18 7.10
N GLY A 183 9.84 -7.91 5.80
CA GLY A 183 9.57 -8.91 4.77
C GLY A 183 9.75 -8.27 3.40
N HIS A 184 8.69 -7.72 2.86
CA HIS A 184 8.67 -7.00 1.59
C HIS A 184 9.79 -5.96 1.50
N THR A 185 9.91 -5.13 2.53
CA THR A 185 11.11 -4.36 2.83
C THR A 185 11.60 -4.67 4.26
N ARG A 186 12.85 -4.32 4.57
CA ARG A 186 13.38 -4.44 5.94
C ARG A 186 12.74 -3.45 6.91
N GLY A 187 12.22 -2.34 6.40
CA GLY A 187 11.55 -1.29 7.16
C GLY A 187 10.03 -1.35 7.10
N SER A 188 9.43 -2.45 6.62
CA SER A 188 7.97 -2.58 6.54
C SER A 188 7.30 -2.42 7.90
N LEU A 189 6.42 -1.42 7.99
CA LEU A 189 5.58 -1.11 9.15
C LEU A 189 4.11 -1.41 8.82
N CYS A 190 3.40 -1.86 9.83
CA CYS A 190 1.95 -1.93 9.86
C CYS A 190 1.44 -1.04 11.00
N PHE A 191 0.19 -0.63 10.92
CA PHE A 191 -0.42 0.21 11.94
C PHE A 191 -1.70 -0.46 12.47
N LEU A 192 -1.78 -0.62 13.79
CA LEU A 192 -2.95 -1.19 14.46
C LEU A 192 -3.69 -0.10 15.22
N ASP A 193 -4.93 0.13 14.87
CA ASP A 193 -5.79 1.08 15.53
C ASP A 193 -6.31 0.56 16.88
N SER A 194 -6.29 1.42 17.89
CA SER A 194 -6.72 1.10 19.25
C SER A 194 -8.22 1.08 19.45
N LEU A 195 -9.02 1.62 18.51
CA LEU A 195 -10.46 1.78 18.71
C LEU A 195 -11.20 0.50 18.35
N GLU A 196 -11.00 -0.01 17.13
CA GLU A 196 -11.74 -1.15 16.58
C GLU A 196 -10.82 -2.24 16.01
N GLY A 197 -9.51 -2.08 16.17
CA GLY A 197 -8.54 -3.03 15.66
C GLY A 197 -8.38 -2.98 14.14
N ASP A 198 -8.61 -1.83 13.52
CA ASP A 198 -8.32 -1.64 12.10
C ASP A 198 -6.82 -1.76 11.87
N PHE A 199 -6.41 -2.68 11.02
CA PHE A 199 -5.01 -3.01 10.76
C PHE A 199 -4.63 -2.65 9.33
N PHE A 200 -3.69 -1.73 9.19
CA PHE A 200 -3.19 -1.24 7.91
C PHE A 200 -1.87 -1.95 7.59
N ALA A 201 -1.93 -2.94 6.71
CA ALA A 201 -0.85 -3.89 6.50
C ALA A 201 0.24 -3.40 5.54
N GLY A 202 -0.01 -2.36 4.74
CA GLY A 202 0.85 -2.04 3.59
C GLY A 202 1.03 -3.27 2.69
N ASP A 203 2.27 -3.52 2.32
CA ASP A 203 2.67 -4.72 1.54
C ASP A 203 3.34 -5.80 2.40
N ALA A 204 3.26 -5.64 3.71
CA ALA A 204 3.91 -6.57 4.63
C ALA A 204 3.31 -7.98 4.60
N CYS A 205 2.01 -8.13 4.27
CA CYS A 205 1.36 -9.43 4.18
C CYS A 205 0.15 -9.34 3.25
N ASN A 206 0.23 -9.93 2.06
CA ASN A 206 -0.84 -9.92 1.06
C ASN A 206 -0.85 -11.22 0.22
N ASN A 207 -1.58 -11.21 -0.88
CA ASN A 207 -1.69 -12.35 -1.81
C ASN A 207 -0.51 -12.45 -2.80
N ASN A 208 0.48 -11.59 -2.69
CA ASN A 208 1.68 -11.59 -3.51
C ASN A 208 2.82 -10.82 -2.82
N THR A 209 3.10 -11.14 -1.57
CA THR A 209 4.21 -10.49 -0.84
C THR A 209 5.52 -10.76 -1.57
N LEU A 210 6.17 -9.68 -2.04
CA LEU A 210 7.38 -9.74 -2.85
C LEU A 210 8.62 -9.73 -1.96
N LEU A 211 9.35 -10.83 -1.93
CA LEU A 211 10.67 -10.96 -1.29
C LEU A 211 11.74 -11.18 -2.39
N VAL A 212 11.84 -10.24 -3.31
CA VAL A 212 12.67 -10.35 -4.53
C VAL A 212 13.69 -9.22 -4.68
N MET A 213 13.52 -8.11 -3.94
CA MET A 213 14.42 -6.95 -4.02
C MET A 213 15.60 -7.10 -3.04
N ASP A 214 16.68 -6.35 -3.31
CA ASP A 214 17.89 -6.41 -2.48
C ASP A 214 17.60 -5.97 -1.01
N HIS A 215 16.70 -5.02 -0.85
CA HIS A 215 16.25 -4.52 0.45
C HIS A 215 15.12 -5.35 1.11
N SER A 216 14.59 -6.39 0.44
CA SER A 216 13.67 -7.33 1.08
C SER A 216 14.40 -8.16 2.16
N ALA A 217 13.67 -8.57 3.18
CA ALA A 217 14.16 -9.53 4.16
C ALA A 217 14.27 -10.95 3.55
N THR A 218 14.89 -11.86 4.28
CA THR A 218 14.90 -13.28 3.92
C THR A 218 13.59 -13.97 4.35
N ILE A 219 13.32 -15.15 3.80
CA ILE A 219 12.16 -15.97 4.22
C ILE A 219 12.21 -16.31 5.71
N VAL A 220 13.41 -16.53 6.27
CA VAL A 220 13.61 -16.81 7.70
C VAL A 220 13.22 -15.59 8.56
N GLU A 221 13.70 -14.40 8.18
CA GLU A 221 13.39 -13.16 8.88
C GLU A 221 11.88 -12.84 8.79
N TYR A 222 11.30 -12.99 7.58
CA TYR A 222 9.88 -12.75 7.34
C TYR A 222 8.99 -13.73 8.11
N LEU A 223 9.32 -15.03 8.14
CA LEU A 223 8.61 -16.02 8.96
C LEU A 223 8.57 -15.60 10.44
N ALA A 224 9.71 -15.21 10.98
CA ALA A 224 9.80 -14.77 12.39
C ALA A 224 8.93 -13.52 12.66
N ALA A 225 8.87 -12.58 11.69
CA ALA A 225 8.01 -11.40 11.78
C ALA A 225 6.52 -11.77 11.74
N LEU A 226 6.13 -12.66 10.82
CA LEU A 226 4.75 -13.13 10.71
C LEU A 226 4.30 -13.93 11.94
N GLU A 227 5.19 -14.73 12.56
CA GLU A 227 4.88 -15.46 13.78
C GLU A 227 4.59 -14.52 14.96
N LYS A 228 5.29 -13.38 15.05
CA LYS A 228 4.97 -12.32 16.02
C LYS A 228 3.64 -11.63 15.68
N LEU A 229 3.39 -11.32 14.40
CA LEU A 229 2.12 -10.72 13.97
C LEU A 229 0.95 -11.65 14.27
N ARG A 230 1.11 -12.97 14.10
CA ARG A 230 0.08 -13.98 14.43
C ARG A 230 -0.40 -13.88 15.87
N GLU A 231 0.50 -13.58 16.82
CA GLU A 231 0.14 -13.42 18.23
C GLU A 231 -0.81 -12.22 18.46
N ARG A 232 -0.76 -11.22 17.55
CA ARG A 232 -1.59 -10.02 17.58
C ARG A 232 -2.93 -10.16 16.82
N LEU A 233 -3.15 -11.27 16.07
CA LEU A 233 -4.39 -11.47 15.30
C LEU A 233 -5.69 -11.36 16.12
N PRO A 234 -5.75 -11.75 17.42
CA PRO A 234 -6.96 -11.54 18.23
C PRO A 234 -7.34 -10.05 18.40
N GLU A 235 -6.39 -9.12 18.29
CA GLU A 235 -6.61 -7.69 18.42
C GLU A 235 -7.08 -7.04 17.10
N ILE A 236 -6.91 -7.73 15.97
CA ILE A 236 -7.23 -7.22 14.64
C ILE A 236 -8.70 -7.49 14.31
N GLY A 237 -9.46 -6.40 14.11
CA GLY A 237 -10.85 -6.43 13.66
C GLY A 237 -10.98 -6.50 12.13
N HIS A 238 -10.33 -5.56 11.43
CA HIS A 238 -10.32 -5.49 9.98
C HIS A 238 -8.88 -5.44 9.46
N PHE A 239 -8.61 -6.16 8.37
CA PHE A 239 -7.27 -6.26 7.78
C PHE A 239 -7.25 -5.55 6.42
N TYR A 240 -6.70 -4.33 6.37
CA TYR A 240 -6.67 -3.50 5.17
C TYR A 240 -5.39 -3.69 4.38
N LEU A 241 -5.55 -4.01 3.09
CA LEU A 241 -4.48 -4.06 2.10
C LEU A 241 -4.41 -2.74 1.32
N PHE A 242 -3.26 -2.47 0.72
CA PHE A 242 -3.01 -1.28 -0.08
C PHE A 242 -3.09 -1.55 -1.59
N HIS A 243 -3.29 -2.83 -1.96
CA HIS A 243 -3.51 -3.28 -3.33
C HIS A 243 -4.67 -4.27 -3.41
N GLY A 244 -5.54 -4.08 -4.40
CA GLY A 244 -6.65 -4.99 -4.68
C GLY A 244 -7.79 -4.90 -3.66
N PRO A 245 -8.59 -5.97 -3.52
CA PRO A 245 -9.74 -5.95 -2.60
C PRO A 245 -9.33 -5.75 -1.14
N THR A 246 -10.04 -4.87 -0.42
CA THR A 246 -9.80 -4.59 0.99
C THR A 246 -11.12 -4.21 1.70
N PRO A 247 -11.37 -4.57 2.98
CA PRO A 247 -10.53 -5.42 3.83
C PRO A 247 -10.55 -6.90 3.38
N VAL A 248 -9.56 -7.66 3.85
CA VAL A 248 -9.47 -9.11 3.61
C VAL A 248 -9.53 -9.89 4.92
N ASP A 249 -9.68 -11.22 4.81
CA ASP A 249 -9.60 -12.09 5.96
C ASP A 249 -8.14 -12.15 6.48
N LYS A 250 -7.96 -12.00 7.78
CA LYS A 250 -6.65 -12.02 8.43
C LYS A 250 -5.96 -13.39 8.42
N SER A 251 -6.64 -14.45 7.94
CA SER A 251 -6.02 -15.75 7.66
C SER A 251 -4.90 -15.67 6.61
N CYS A 252 -4.81 -14.58 5.85
CA CYS A 252 -3.67 -14.33 4.95
C CYS A 252 -2.32 -14.39 5.68
N VAL A 253 -2.25 -14.09 6.98
CA VAL A 253 -1.04 -14.21 7.79
C VAL A 253 -0.63 -15.67 7.94
N GLU A 254 -1.58 -16.56 8.29
CA GLU A 254 -1.31 -18.00 8.39
C GLU A 254 -0.95 -18.61 7.03
N ASP A 255 -1.57 -18.14 5.95
CA ASP A 255 -1.25 -18.59 4.60
C ASP A 255 0.21 -18.24 4.21
N ASN A 256 0.66 -17.01 4.53
CA ASN A 256 2.03 -16.59 4.30
C ASN A 256 3.02 -17.32 5.21
N ILE A 257 2.68 -17.59 6.49
CA ILE A 257 3.47 -18.45 7.39
C ILE A 257 3.66 -19.85 6.79
N GLN A 258 2.58 -20.43 6.27
CA GLN A 258 2.64 -21.74 5.61
C GLN A 258 3.57 -21.68 4.39
N CYS A 259 3.42 -20.67 3.52
CA CYS A 259 4.31 -20.49 2.36
C CYS A 259 5.79 -20.41 2.80
N CYS A 260 6.12 -19.61 3.82
CA CYS A 260 7.49 -19.53 4.34
C CYS A 260 8.03 -20.90 4.78
N ARG A 261 7.24 -21.67 5.54
CA ARG A 261 7.64 -23.00 6.02
C ARG A 261 7.89 -23.97 4.88
N GLU A 262 6.99 -23.98 3.89
CA GLU A 262 7.12 -24.84 2.70
C GLU A 262 8.33 -24.46 1.84
N ILE A 263 8.60 -23.16 1.64
CA ILE A 263 9.82 -22.69 0.95
C ILE A 263 11.07 -23.17 1.68
N LEU A 264 11.12 -23.04 2.99
CA LEU A 264 12.28 -23.47 3.81
C LEU A 264 12.50 -24.98 3.80
N GLN A 265 11.43 -25.76 3.62
CA GLN A 265 11.46 -27.21 3.51
C GLN A 265 11.66 -27.69 2.06
N GLY A 266 11.56 -26.81 1.06
CA GLY A 266 11.61 -27.16 -0.36
C GLY A 266 10.39 -27.96 -0.83
N THR A 267 9.23 -27.73 -0.22
CA THR A 267 7.94 -28.42 -0.51
C THR A 267 6.89 -27.45 -1.08
N ASP A 268 7.26 -26.22 -1.33
CA ASP A 268 6.43 -25.24 -2.05
C ASP A 268 6.28 -25.63 -3.53
N ASP A 269 5.27 -25.05 -4.22
CA ASP A 269 5.00 -25.38 -5.64
C ASP A 269 6.10 -24.84 -6.57
N ARG A 270 6.88 -23.87 -6.10
CA ARG A 270 8.05 -23.27 -6.80
C ARG A 270 7.78 -22.90 -8.24
N VAL A 271 6.67 -22.21 -8.48
CA VAL A 271 6.26 -21.82 -9.84
C VAL A 271 7.17 -20.70 -10.36
N PRO A 272 7.93 -20.91 -11.46
CA PRO A 272 8.86 -19.91 -11.96
C PRO A 272 8.11 -18.68 -12.48
N VAL A 273 8.63 -17.49 -12.19
CA VAL A 273 8.11 -16.20 -12.64
C VAL A 273 9.25 -15.25 -12.97
N GLU A 274 9.06 -14.42 -13.99
CA GLU A 274 9.98 -13.33 -14.29
C GLU A 274 9.44 -12.03 -13.67
N PHE A 275 10.28 -11.33 -12.91
CA PHE A 275 9.95 -10.08 -12.26
C PHE A 275 11.16 -9.13 -12.32
N LEU A 276 10.98 -7.95 -12.93
CA LEU A 276 12.04 -6.93 -13.10
C LEU A 276 13.36 -7.49 -13.65
N GLY A 277 13.29 -8.43 -14.63
CA GLY A 277 14.44 -9.06 -15.24
C GLY A 277 15.16 -10.09 -14.35
N ARG A 278 14.54 -10.53 -13.26
CA ARG A 278 15.03 -11.59 -12.37
C ARG A 278 14.09 -12.79 -12.40
N THR A 279 14.64 -13.98 -12.42
CA THR A 279 13.86 -15.20 -12.23
C THR A 279 13.60 -15.41 -10.76
N GLY A 280 12.32 -15.41 -10.39
CA GLY A 280 11.84 -15.74 -9.05
C GLY A 280 10.86 -16.90 -9.07
N TYR A 281 10.25 -17.18 -7.93
CA TYR A 281 9.29 -18.25 -7.75
C TYR A 281 8.08 -17.77 -6.94
N LEU A 282 6.87 -18.17 -7.37
CA LEU A 282 5.70 -18.13 -6.51
C LEU A 282 5.69 -19.39 -5.63
N ALA A 283 5.45 -19.19 -4.33
CA ALA A 283 5.36 -20.29 -3.38
C ALA A 283 4.17 -21.21 -3.68
N LYS A 284 3.06 -20.64 -4.15
CA LYS A 284 1.85 -21.39 -4.51
C LYS A 284 1.34 -21.06 -5.89
N GLU A 285 0.91 -22.10 -6.61
CA GLU A 285 0.36 -21.98 -7.95
C GLU A 285 -0.99 -21.22 -7.91
N ARG A 286 -1.19 -20.35 -8.90
CA ARG A 286 -2.43 -19.59 -9.10
C ARG A 286 -3.32 -20.23 -10.16
N VAL A 287 -4.61 -19.96 -10.05
CA VAL A 287 -5.55 -20.20 -11.14
C VAL A 287 -5.12 -19.35 -12.33
N PRO A 288 -5.00 -19.92 -13.57
CA PRO A 288 -4.58 -19.17 -14.73
C PRO A 288 -5.38 -17.88 -14.95
N GLY A 289 -4.68 -16.76 -15.15
CA GLY A 289 -5.30 -15.43 -15.35
C GLY A 289 -5.90 -14.82 -14.09
N SER A 290 -5.64 -15.35 -12.89
CA SER A 290 -6.18 -14.90 -11.62
C SER A 290 -5.08 -14.66 -10.59
N ILE A 291 -5.41 -13.85 -9.57
CA ILE A 291 -4.59 -13.68 -8.37
C ILE A 291 -4.87 -14.78 -7.31
N HIS A 292 -5.92 -15.58 -7.51
CA HIS A 292 -6.33 -16.61 -6.56
C HIS A 292 -5.44 -17.85 -6.65
N ARG A 293 -5.08 -18.40 -5.51
CA ARG A 293 -4.37 -19.67 -5.41
C ARG A 293 -5.28 -20.84 -5.79
N LYS A 294 -4.70 -21.88 -6.40
CA LYS A 294 -5.44 -23.11 -6.76
C LYS A 294 -5.99 -23.86 -5.54
N ASP A 295 -5.33 -23.73 -4.38
CA ASP A 295 -5.76 -24.36 -3.13
C ASP A 295 -6.85 -23.57 -2.37
N GLY A 296 -7.34 -22.47 -2.94
CA GLY A 296 -8.40 -21.64 -2.39
C GLY A 296 -7.98 -20.70 -1.27
N LYS A 297 -6.70 -20.68 -0.88
CA LYS A 297 -6.14 -19.77 0.11
C LYS A 297 -5.79 -18.43 -0.51
N PHE A 298 -5.55 -17.39 0.33
CA PHE A 298 -5.31 -16.03 -0.14
C PHE A 298 -3.83 -15.64 -0.16
N GLY A 299 -3.13 -15.79 0.97
CA GLY A 299 -1.75 -15.34 1.11
C GLY A 299 -0.77 -16.10 0.20
N ASN A 300 0.15 -15.38 -0.45
CA ASN A 300 1.18 -15.99 -1.30
C ASN A 300 2.47 -15.15 -1.27
N ILE A 301 3.58 -15.78 -1.59
CA ILE A 301 4.91 -15.17 -1.60
C ILE A 301 5.54 -15.36 -2.96
N MET A 302 6.10 -14.26 -3.51
CA MET A 302 7.06 -14.31 -4.61
C MET A 302 8.46 -14.09 -4.01
N TYR A 303 9.39 -14.97 -4.30
CA TYR A 303 10.73 -14.92 -3.73
C TYR A 303 11.81 -15.30 -4.74
N THR A 304 13.06 -14.91 -4.47
CA THR A 304 14.23 -15.37 -5.21
C THR A 304 15.05 -16.34 -4.35
N PRO A 305 15.86 -17.23 -4.95
CA PRO A 305 16.64 -18.23 -4.21
C PRO A 305 17.55 -17.65 -3.14
N GLU A 306 18.12 -16.46 -3.37
CA GLU A 306 19.01 -15.77 -2.43
C GLU A 306 18.28 -15.22 -1.19
N LYS A 307 16.95 -15.17 -1.23
CA LYS A 307 16.12 -14.73 -0.10
C LYS A 307 15.66 -15.88 0.81
N VAL A 308 16.00 -17.13 0.48
CA VAL A 308 15.53 -18.27 1.28
C VAL A 308 16.16 -18.28 2.68
N ARG A 309 17.45 -17.89 2.82
CA ARG A 309 18.18 -17.91 4.11
C ARG A 309 19.07 -16.69 4.29
#